data_0443ede393b691a2a563eb96dd79cbf1
#
_entry.id   0443ede393b691a2a563eb96dd79cbf1
#
_cell.length_a   1.000
_cell.length_b   1.000
_cell.length_c   1.000
_cell.angle_alpha   90.00
_cell.angle_beta   90.00
_cell.angle_gamma   90.00
#
_symmetry.space_group_name_H-M   'P 1'
#
loop_
_entity.id
_entity.type
_entity.pdbx_description
1 polymer ?
#
loop_
_entity_poly.entity_id
_entity_poly.type
_entity_poly.pdbx_seq_one_letter_code
_entity_poly.pdbx_strand_id
1 'polypeptide(L)'
;MKKKILVIEDEEDIANLVKLVLETEDFEVQTVLDPLGAVDTVKRYQPDAILLDLAMPGLNGWEIFKRIRNDADIVQVPIAILTAKAQAFDEMVGLHVMKADAYITKPFGKQELIDKTHELFRKKTH
;
A
#
# COMPACT_ATOMS: atom_id res chain seq x y z
N MET A 1 -14.89 -9.88 -11.56
CA MET A 1 -13.62 -9.23 -11.87
C MET A 1 -12.75 -9.17 -10.64
N LYS A 2 -11.45 -9.37 -10.82
CA LYS A 2 -10.50 -9.30 -9.71
C LYS A 2 -10.32 -7.88 -9.23
N LYS A 3 -10.17 -7.69 -7.93
CA LYS A 3 -9.77 -6.41 -7.37
C LYS A 3 -8.29 -6.17 -7.69
N LYS A 4 -7.97 -4.94 -8.07
CA LYS A 4 -6.61 -4.56 -8.45
C LYS A 4 -5.88 -3.94 -7.28
N ILE A 5 -4.68 -4.43 -7.01
CA ILE A 5 -3.85 -3.94 -5.91
C ILE A 5 -2.53 -3.45 -6.49
N LEU A 6 -2.14 -2.24 -6.10
CA LEU A 6 -0.84 -1.69 -6.47
C LEU A 6 0.07 -1.73 -5.25
N VAL A 7 1.25 -2.33 -5.42
CA VAL A 7 2.26 -2.41 -4.36
C VAL A 7 3.39 -1.46 -4.71
N ILE A 8 3.62 -0.46 -3.87
CA ILE A 8 4.69 0.52 -4.04
C ILE A 8 5.78 0.18 -3.03
N GLU A 9 6.86 -0.45 -3.51
CA GLU A 9 7.91 -1.02 -2.68
C GLU A 9 9.20 -1.07 -3.50
N ASP A 10 10.28 -0.48 -3.00
CA ASP A 10 11.54 -0.42 -3.75
C ASP A 10 12.37 -1.71 -3.68
N GLU A 11 12.14 -2.56 -2.68
CA GLU A 11 12.81 -3.83 -2.58
C GLU A 11 12.09 -4.88 -3.43
N GLU A 12 12.71 -5.28 -4.52
CA GLU A 12 12.09 -6.18 -5.49
C GLU A 12 11.64 -7.50 -4.87
N ASP A 13 12.47 -8.07 -3.99
CA ASP A 13 12.13 -9.36 -3.37
C ASP A 13 10.86 -9.25 -2.53
N ILE A 14 10.70 -8.16 -1.80
CA ILE A 14 9.51 -7.95 -0.97
C ILE A 14 8.30 -7.69 -1.86
N ALA A 15 8.46 -6.86 -2.88
CA ALA A 15 7.37 -6.58 -3.81
C ALA A 15 6.87 -7.85 -4.48
N ASN A 16 7.80 -8.70 -4.91
CA ASN A 16 7.44 -9.97 -5.56
C ASN A 16 6.78 -10.95 -4.60
N LEU A 17 7.24 -10.98 -3.34
CA LEU A 17 6.64 -11.83 -2.32
C LEU A 17 5.19 -11.41 -2.06
N VAL A 18 4.96 -10.11 -1.88
CA VAL A 18 3.62 -9.59 -1.65
C VAL A 18 2.71 -9.94 -2.83
N LYS A 19 3.20 -9.73 -4.04
CA LYS A 19 2.44 -10.05 -5.25
C LYS A 19 2.07 -11.53 -5.29
N LEU A 20 3.04 -12.40 -5.05
CA LEU A 20 2.81 -13.85 -5.08
C LEU A 20 1.75 -14.27 -4.07
N VAL A 21 1.85 -13.76 -2.85
CA VAL A 21 0.91 -14.11 -1.79
C VAL A 21 -0.50 -13.61 -2.11
N LEU A 22 -0.63 -12.35 -2.53
CA LEU A 22 -1.95 -11.79 -2.79
C LEU A 22 -2.62 -12.39 -4.03
N GLU A 23 -1.84 -12.79 -5.01
CA GLU A 23 -2.41 -13.41 -6.20
C GLU A 23 -3.00 -14.79 -5.92
N THR A 24 -2.68 -15.40 -4.78
CA THR A 24 -3.35 -16.65 -4.38
C THR A 24 -4.78 -16.38 -3.92
N GLU A 25 -5.14 -15.13 -3.63
CA GLU A 25 -6.45 -14.75 -3.08
C GLU A 25 -7.34 -14.05 -4.10
N ASP A 26 -7.11 -14.30 -5.37
CA ASP A 26 -7.93 -13.75 -6.46
C ASP A 26 -7.81 -12.23 -6.62
N PHE A 27 -6.66 -11.68 -6.26
CA PHE A 27 -6.33 -10.29 -6.57
C PHE A 27 -5.46 -10.21 -7.81
N GLU A 28 -5.59 -9.11 -8.55
CA GLU A 28 -4.65 -8.76 -9.60
C GLU A 28 -3.67 -7.76 -8.99
N VAL A 29 -2.37 -8.03 -9.08
CA VAL A 29 -1.36 -7.21 -8.38
C VAL A 29 -0.34 -6.67 -9.37
N GLN A 30 -0.08 -5.36 -9.29
CA GLN A 30 1.00 -4.72 -10.00
C GLN A 30 1.96 -4.10 -8.98
N THR A 31 3.25 -4.14 -9.29
CA THR A 31 4.27 -3.58 -8.41
C THR A 31 4.91 -2.36 -9.03
N VAL A 32 5.31 -1.40 -8.19
CA VAL A 32 6.09 -0.23 -8.59
C VAL A 32 7.32 -0.21 -7.71
N LEU A 33 8.49 -0.34 -8.32
CA LEU A 33 9.76 -0.36 -7.60
C LEU A 33 10.38 1.04 -7.51
N ASP A 34 10.02 1.93 -8.43
CA ASP A 34 10.55 3.30 -8.45
C ASP A 34 9.51 4.25 -7.86
N PRO A 35 9.79 4.81 -6.67
CA PRO A 35 8.83 5.71 -6.02
C PRO A 35 8.49 6.95 -6.84
N LEU A 36 9.41 7.39 -7.72
CA LEU A 36 9.15 8.59 -8.53
C LEU A 36 8.02 8.39 -9.53
N GLY A 37 7.78 7.15 -9.95
CA GLY A 37 6.70 6.83 -10.88
C GLY A 37 5.40 6.41 -10.23
N ALA A 38 5.35 6.40 -8.89
CA ALA A 38 4.23 5.80 -8.18
C ALA A 38 2.90 6.52 -8.44
N VAL A 39 2.88 7.84 -8.34
CA VAL A 39 1.63 8.61 -8.52
C VAL A 39 1.08 8.43 -9.93
N ASP A 40 1.95 8.52 -10.95
CA ASP A 40 1.52 8.32 -12.33
C ASP A 40 0.96 6.90 -12.54
N THR A 41 1.58 5.91 -11.91
CA THR A 41 1.10 4.53 -12.02
C THR A 41 -0.27 4.38 -11.37
N VAL A 42 -0.52 5.03 -10.22
CA VAL A 42 -1.85 5.02 -9.60
C VAL A 42 -2.89 5.55 -10.57
N LYS A 43 -2.58 6.67 -11.24
CA LYS A 43 -3.51 7.28 -12.19
C LYS A 43 -3.83 6.35 -13.37
N ARG A 44 -2.80 5.68 -13.89
CA ARG A 44 -2.98 4.82 -15.06
C ARG A 44 -3.63 3.48 -14.73
N TYR A 45 -3.20 2.87 -13.64
CA TYR A 45 -3.65 1.54 -13.28
C TYR A 45 -5.02 1.55 -12.61
N GLN A 46 -5.34 2.62 -11.90
CA GLN A 46 -6.59 2.78 -11.16
C GLN A 46 -6.84 1.61 -10.21
N PRO A 47 -5.94 1.39 -9.22
CA PRO A 47 -6.08 0.26 -8.31
C PRO A 47 -7.28 0.42 -7.39
N ASP A 48 -7.76 -0.71 -6.88
CA ASP A 48 -8.82 -0.73 -5.88
C ASP A 48 -8.26 -0.59 -4.47
N ALA A 49 -6.97 -0.87 -4.29
CA ALA A 49 -6.26 -0.67 -3.02
C ALA A 49 -4.77 -0.50 -3.31
N ILE A 50 -4.06 0.14 -2.38
CA ILE A 50 -2.62 0.40 -2.48
C ILE A 50 -1.94 -0.11 -1.22
N LEU A 51 -0.82 -0.81 -1.39
CA LEU A 51 0.11 -1.14 -0.30
C LEU A 51 1.36 -0.30 -0.53
N LEU A 52 1.72 0.52 0.44
CA LEU A 52 2.78 1.52 0.31
C LEU A 52 3.84 1.36 1.38
N ASP A 53 5.09 1.12 0.98
CA ASP A 53 6.22 1.09 1.90
C ASP A 53 6.62 2.52 2.27
N LEU A 54 6.82 2.77 3.56
CA LEU A 54 7.25 4.09 4.03
C LEU A 54 8.74 4.34 3.86
N ALA A 55 9.54 3.29 3.96
CA ALA A 55 11.00 3.44 4.03
C ALA A 55 11.65 3.19 2.67
N MET A 56 11.52 4.15 1.76
CA MET A 56 12.15 4.05 0.44
C MET A 56 13.27 5.08 0.30
N PRO A 57 14.45 4.67 -0.22
CA PRO A 57 15.57 5.59 -0.38
C PRO A 57 15.23 6.79 -1.26
N GLY A 58 15.67 7.96 -0.84
CA GLY A 58 15.53 9.17 -1.64
C GLY A 58 14.16 9.80 -1.65
N LEU A 59 13.16 9.14 -1.07
CA LEU A 59 11.81 9.68 -1.02
C LEU A 59 11.07 9.12 0.18
N ASN A 60 10.49 10.01 0.98
CA ASN A 60 9.69 9.62 2.14
C ASN A 60 8.35 9.07 1.65
N GLY A 61 8.00 7.86 2.09
CA GLY A 61 6.72 7.24 1.72
C GLY A 61 5.51 8.08 2.09
N TRP A 62 5.59 8.86 3.18
CA TRP A 62 4.49 9.76 3.54
C TRP A 62 4.26 10.86 2.50
N GLU A 63 5.31 11.28 1.78
CA GLU A 63 5.14 12.23 0.69
C GLU A 63 4.34 11.63 -0.45
N ILE A 64 4.59 10.36 -0.77
CA ILE A 64 3.81 9.67 -1.79
C ILE A 64 2.36 9.54 -1.35
N PHE A 65 2.15 9.18 -0.08
CA PHE A 65 0.82 9.08 0.51
C PHE A 65 0.04 10.39 0.35
N LYS A 66 0.69 11.51 0.73
CA LYS A 66 0.07 12.83 0.62
C LYS A 66 -0.28 13.19 -0.82
N ARG A 67 0.64 12.90 -1.75
CA ARG A 67 0.40 13.20 -3.16
C ARG A 67 -0.78 12.43 -3.71
N ILE A 68 -0.91 11.16 -3.32
CA ILE A 68 -2.05 10.35 -3.76
C ILE A 68 -3.35 10.90 -3.18
N ARG A 69 -3.37 11.21 -1.89
CA ARG A 69 -4.56 11.71 -1.21
C ARG A 69 -5.00 13.07 -1.73
N ASN A 70 -4.06 13.92 -2.14
CA ASN A 70 -4.36 15.29 -2.56
C ASN A 70 -4.55 15.45 -4.07
N ASP A 71 -4.38 14.38 -4.84
CA ASP A 71 -4.52 14.45 -6.29
C ASP A 71 -5.99 14.34 -6.67
N ALA A 72 -6.51 15.41 -7.30
CA ALA A 72 -7.92 15.46 -7.66
C ALA A 72 -8.31 14.44 -8.72
N ASP A 73 -7.34 13.94 -9.48
CA ASP A 73 -7.60 12.96 -10.53
C ASP A 73 -7.60 11.53 -10.01
N ILE A 74 -7.24 11.33 -8.74
CA ILE A 74 -7.23 10.00 -8.15
C ILE A 74 -8.47 9.83 -7.28
N VAL A 75 -9.27 8.82 -7.63
CA VAL A 75 -10.43 8.44 -6.82
C VAL A 75 -9.93 7.99 -5.44
N GLN A 76 -10.69 8.29 -4.40
CA GLN A 76 -10.34 7.89 -3.04
C GLN A 76 -10.16 6.37 -2.98
N VAL A 77 -8.97 5.94 -2.59
CA VAL A 77 -8.61 4.53 -2.58
C VAL A 77 -8.03 4.16 -1.22
N PRO A 78 -8.36 2.98 -0.67
CA PRO A 78 -7.77 2.57 0.61
C PRO A 78 -6.28 2.28 0.46
N ILE A 79 -5.50 2.73 1.43
CA ILE A 79 -4.05 2.59 1.44
C ILE A 79 -3.62 1.91 2.75
N ALA A 80 -2.92 0.79 2.64
CA ALA A 80 -2.26 0.15 3.76
C ALA A 80 -0.78 0.49 3.71
N ILE A 81 -0.21 0.79 4.87
CA ILE A 81 1.20 1.14 4.99
C ILE A 81 2.00 -0.11 5.37
N LEU A 82 3.08 -0.38 4.63
CA LEU A 82 4.06 -1.40 5.00
C LEU A 82 5.16 -0.71 5.77
N THR A 83 5.46 -1.16 6.99
CA THR A 83 6.44 -0.49 7.83
C THR A 83 7.23 -1.47 8.67
N ALA A 84 8.49 -1.15 8.97
CA ALA A 84 9.31 -1.97 9.86
C ALA A 84 8.89 -1.73 11.32
N LYS A 85 9.13 -2.72 12.18
CA LYS A 85 8.80 -2.60 13.61
C LYS A 85 9.48 -1.40 14.25
N ALA A 86 10.67 -1.04 13.79
CA ALA A 86 11.41 0.10 14.32
C ALA A 86 10.68 1.43 14.09
N GLN A 87 9.68 1.44 13.23
CA GLN A 87 8.90 2.62 12.89
C GLN A 87 7.52 2.62 13.55
N ALA A 88 7.38 1.93 14.67
CA ALA A 88 6.09 1.82 15.37
C ALA A 88 5.52 3.19 15.75
N PHE A 89 6.40 4.17 16.02
CA PHE A 89 5.93 5.53 16.28
C PHE A 89 5.22 6.12 15.07
N ASP A 90 5.73 5.85 13.88
CA ASP A 90 5.11 6.33 12.65
C ASP A 90 3.74 5.70 12.42
N GLU A 91 3.53 4.49 12.92
CA GLU A 91 2.23 3.83 12.83
C GLU A 91 1.15 4.65 13.52
N MET A 92 1.44 5.13 14.75
CA MET A 92 0.48 5.93 15.49
C MET A 92 0.17 7.23 14.74
N VAL A 93 1.20 7.90 14.21
CA VAL A 93 1.04 9.11 13.43
C VAL A 93 0.21 8.82 12.17
N GLY A 94 0.52 7.72 11.49
CA GLY A 94 -0.17 7.37 10.26
C GLY A 94 -1.65 7.13 10.45
N LEU A 95 -2.02 6.39 11.50
CA LEU A 95 -3.42 6.07 11.75
C LEU A 95 -4.21 7.28 12.27
N HIS A 96 -3.61 8.08 13.13
CA HIS A 96 -4.33 9.17 13.80
C HIS A 96 -4.20 10.51 13.11
N VAL A 97 -3.08 10.76 12.44
CA VAL A 97 -2.83 12.06 11.79
C VAL A 97 -3.01 11.96 10.28
N MET A 98 -2.34 10.99 9.65
CA MET A 98 -2.37 10.84 8.20
C MET A 98 -3.58 10.05 7.71
N LYS A 99 -4.20 9.29 8.60
CA LYS A 99 -5.42 8.52 8.30
C LYS A 99 -5.22 7.44 7.24
N ALA A 100 -4.12 6.70 7.36
CA ALA A 100 -3.94 5.50 6.57
C ALA A 100 -5.00 4.46 6.98
N ASP A 101 -5.41 3.63 6.05
CA ASP A 101 -6.50 2.68 6.29
C ASP A 101 -6.06 1.44 7.07
N ALA A 102 -4.79 1.08 6.98
CA ALA A 102 -4.25 -0.06 7.73
C ALA A 102 -2.74 0.03 7.79
N TYR A 103 -2.16 -0.76 8.69
CA TYR A 103 -0.71 -0.91 8.83
C TYR A 103 -0.36 -2.39 8.79
N ILE A 104 0.70 -2.71 8.05
CA ILE A 104 1.24 -4.06 8.01
C ILE A 104 2.70 -3.97 8.39
N THR A 105 3.07 -4.57 9.53
CA THR A 105 4.42 -4.46 10.06
C THR A 105 5.32 -5.55 9.48
N LYS A 106 6.50 -5.16 9.04
CA LYS A 106 7.51 -6.11 8.54
C LYS A 106 8.33 -6.63 9.72
N PRO A 107 8.67 -7.90 9.78
CA PRO A 107 8.24 -8.94 8.84
C PRO A 107 6.78 -9.33 9.09
N PHE A 108 6.05 -9.60 8.01
CA PHE A 108 4.65 -9.99 8.10
C PHE A 108 4.49 -11.47 7.75
N GLY A 109 3.48 -12.11 8.34
CA GLY A 109 3.12 -13.46 7.95
C GLY A 109 2.20 -13.44 6.74
N LYS A 110 2.15 -14.57 6.03
CA LYS A 110 1.29 -14.70 4.85
C LYS A 110 -0.17 -14.39 5.19
N GLN A 111 -0.68 -14.98 6.26
CA GLN A 111 -2.08 -14.81 6.62
C GLN A 111 -2.38 -13.38 7.09
N GLU A 112 -1.44 -12.77 7.80
CA GLU A 112 -1.60 -11.38 8.24
C GLU A 112 -1.73 -10.45 7.03
N LEU A 113 -0.88 -10.64 6.03
CA LEU A 113 -0.92 -9.83 4.82
C LEU A 113 -2.28 -9.99 4.11
N ILE A 114 -2.74 -11.23 3.97
CA ILE A 114 -4.01 -11.52 3.33
C ILE A 114 -5.17 -10.88 4.09
N ASP A 115 -5.20 -11.06 5.41
CA ASP A 115 -6.29 -10.55 6.25
C ASP A 115 -6.35 -9.03 6.23
N LYS A 116 -5.20 -8.37 6.35
CA LYS A 116 -5.15 -6.91 6.33
C LYS A 116 -5.59 -6.35 4.98
N THR A 117 -5.24 -7.04 3.91
CA THR A 117 -5.65 -6.62 2.57
C THR A 117 -7.16 -6.74 2.41
N HIS A 118 -7.76 -7.83 2.87
CA HIS A 118 -9.21 -7.97 2.82
C HIS A 118 -9.91 -6.91 3.66
N GLU A 119 -9.33 -6.54 4.80
CA GLU A 119 -9.91 -5.50 5.65
C GLU A 119 -10.02 -4.16 4.94
N LEU A 120 -9.10 -3.85 4.02
CA LEU A 120 -9.17 -2.59 3.27
C LEU A 120 -10.47 -2.46 2.51
N PHE A 121 -10.95 -3.57 1.96
CA PHE A 121 -12.18 -3.55 1.19
C PHE A 121 -13.43 -3.50 2.06
N ARG A 122 -13.39 -4.11 3.23
CA ARG A 122 -14.51 -4.06 4.16
C ARG A 122 -14.73 -2.66 4.71
N LYS A 123 -13.66 -1.95 5.05
CA LYS A 123 -13.76 -0.58 5.58
C LYS A 123 -14.35 0.39 4.57
N LYS A 124 -14.20 0.10 3.29
CA LYS A 124 -14.66 0.98 2.23
C LYS A 124 -16.19 1.05 2.14
N THR A 125 -16.89 0.15 2.76
CA THR A 125 -18.35 0.10 2.68
C THR A 125 -19.07 1.02 3.65
N HIS A 126 -18.34 1.73 4.49
CA HIS A 126 -18.94 2.65 5.46
C HIS A 126 -19.24 4.01 4.88
#